data_72fd35c9e4fe983230b8893888919f67
#
_entry.id   72fd35c9e4fe983230b8893888919f67
#
_cell.length_a   1.000
_cell.length_b   1.000
_cell.length_c   1.000
_cell.angle_alpha   90.00
_cell.angle_beta   90.00
_cell.angle_gamma   90.00
#
_symmetry.space_group_name_H-M   'P 1'
#
loop_
_entity.id
_entity.type
_entity.pdbx_description
1 polymer ?
#
loop_
_entity_poly.entity_id
_entity_poly.type
_entity_poly.pdbx_seq_one_letter_code
_entity_poly.pdbx_strand_id
1 'polypeptide(L)'
;MLDRYRAILEGKVEPYYIQAKKRVVSKNYSELKEEDLWAEIDEFRRKDEIPPLELKVLLAKKMAKRCELCERGCGVDREKGEKGYCDVSESKISSEFLHMGEERELVPSHTIFFAGCNFRCVFCQNYEISQLNQGRPLSVEMLAEKIESSRGKNVNWVGGDPTPNLPYIMEVLQKMNKPVPQIWNSNMYLSEKSMKLLSQLMDVYLTDFKYGNDDCARQLSEVEDYTFVIRRNHLIAEKTGDLIIRHLVLPGHIECCTKPLLEWIDSNLEDPKVNIMTQYRPVWHAGEYPKINRYLSGEEKKEIRRLREKYS
;
A
#
# COMPACT_ATOMS: atom_id res chain seq x y z
N MET A 1 9.97 -0.96 16.72
CA MET A 1 8.77 -1.56 16.04
C MET A 1 7.48 -0.80 16.41
N LEU A 2 6.81 -0.18 15.46
CA LEU A 2 5.54 0.57 15.60
C LEU A 2 5.57 1.70 16.64
N ASP A 3 6.66 2.40 16.73
CA ASP A 3 6.85 3.43 17.79
C ASP A 3 6.06 4.69 17.46
N ARG A 4 6.03 5.08 16.17
CA ARG A 4 5.21 6.20 15.73
C ARG A 4 3.72 5.91 15.88
N TYR A 5 3.27 4.72 15.47
CA TYR A 5 1.88 4.28 15.61
C TYR A 5 1.41 4.36 17.08
N ARG A 6 2.21 3.82 18.01
CA ARG A 6 1.92 3.87 19.44
C ARG A 6 1.90 5.30 19.98
N ALA A 7 2.87 6.12 19.58
CA ALA A 7 2.94 7.52 20.01
C ALA A 7 1.70 8.32 19.56
N ILE A 8 1.15 8.03 18.37
CA ILE A 8 -0.10 8.65 17.91
C ILE A 8 -1.29 8.18 18.75
N LEU A 9 -1.41 6.88 19.03
CA LEU A 9 -2.51 6.34 19.85
C LEU A 9 -2.48 6.88 21.30
N GLU A 10 -1.30 7.18 21.81
CA GLU A 10 -1.10 7.78 23.14
C GLU A 10 -1.24 9.31 23.14
N GLY A 11 -1.52 9.91 21.98
CA GLY A 11 -1.65 11.37 21.84
C GLY A 11 -0.36 12.16 21.98
N LYS A 12 0.81 11.50 21.89
CA LYS A 12 2.14 12.12 22.02
C LYS A 12 2.58 12.86 20.76
N VAL A 13 2.15 12.35 19.58
CA VAL A 13 2.41 12.96 18.28
C VAL A 13 1.15 12.94 17.43
N GLU A 14 1.03 13.89 16.50
CA GLU A 14 -0.07 13.90 15.53
C GLU A 14 0.24 12.99 14.33
N PRO A 15 -0.79 12.37 13.71
CA PRO A 15 -0.63 11.70 12.41
C PRO A 15 -0.03 12.63 11.36
N TYR A 16 0.77 12.08 10.46
CA TYR A 16 1.42 12.86 9.41
C TYR A 16 0.44 13.66 8.57
N TYR A 17 -0.72 13.07 8.21
CA TYR A 17 -1.69 13.77 7.39
C TYR A 17 -2.29 15.01 8.07
N ILE A 18 -2.47 15.00 9.41
CA ILE A 18 -2.91 16.17 10.19
C ILE A 18 -1.83 17.25 10.16
N GLN A 19 -0.57 16.88 10.37
CA GLN A 19 0.56 17.81 10.30
C GLN A 19 0.66 18.43 8.89
N ALA A 20 0.56 17.61 7.83
CA ALA A 20 0.57 18.07 6.43
C ALA A 20 -0.61 19.00 6.12
N LYS A 21 -1.78 18.73 6.67
CA LYS A 21 -3.00 19.55 6.51
C LYS A 21 -2.88 20.91 7.21
N LYS A 22 -2.26 20.96 8.38
CA LYS A 22 -2.03 22.20 9.15
C LYS A 22 -0.94 23.09 8.55
N ARG A 23 -0.14 22.56 7.62
CA ARG A 23 0.94 23.32 6.97
C ARG A 23 0.34 24.35 6.02
N VAL A 24 0.26 25.59 6.47
CA VAL A 24 -0.20 26.72 5.66
C VAL A 24 1.00 27.33 4.95
N VAL A 25 0.91 27.47 3.63
CA VAL A 25 1.92 28.16 2.83
C VAL A 25 1.22 29.29 2.08
N SER A 26 1.84 30.47 2.04
CA SER A 26 1.31 31.66 1.35
C SER A 26 1.32 31.58 -0.17
N LYS A 27 1.75 30.43 -0.73
CA LYS A 27 1.97 30.21 -2.16
C LYS A 27 0.72 29.56 -2.80
N ASN A 28 0.26 30.11 -3.91
CA ASN A 28 -0.81 29.50 -4.69
C ASN A 28 -0.27 28.37 -5.58
N TYR A 29 -0.36 27.14 -5.12
CA TYR A 29 0.13 25.97 -5.84
C TYR A 29 -0.66 25.66 -7.11
N SER A 30 -1.92 26.09 -7.23
CA SER A 30 -2.78 25.76 -8.37
C SER A 30 -2.29 26.41 -9.68
N GLU A 31 -1.51 27.49 -9.60
CA GLU A 31 -0.96 28.22 -10.73
C GLU A 31 0.41 27.67 -11.20
N LEU A 32 1.02 26.76 -10.44
CA LEU A 32 2.34 26.23 -10.74
C LEU A 32 2.28 25.08 -11.76
N LYS A 33 3.35 25.00 -12.57
CA LYS A 33 3.57 23.84 -13.43
C LYS A 33 3.91 22.61 -12.58
N GLU A 34 3.74 21.43 -13.15
CA GLU A 34 4.03 20.17 -12.45
C GLU A 34 5.48 20.08 -11.97
N GLU A 35 6.42 20.52 -12.79
CA GLU A 35 7.85 20.54 -12.48
C GLU A 35 8.16 21.38 -11.23
N ASP A 36 7.53 22.57 -11.13
CA ASP A 36 7.70 23.46 -9.99
C ASP A 36 7.09 22.87 -8.71
N LEU A 37 5.93 22.17 -8.83
CA LEU A 37 5.33 21.48 -7.70
C LEU A 37 6.20 20.35 -7.17
N TRP A 38 6.86 19.58 -8.06
CA TRP A 38 7.83 18.57 -7.65
C TRP A 38 9.06 19.18 -6.98
N ALA A 39 9.56 20.32 -7.50
CA ALA A 39 10.66 21.04 -6.88
C ALA A 39 10.33 21.50 -5.45
N GLU A 40 9.08 21.92 -5.20
CA GLU A 40 8.59 22.26 -3.84
C GLU A 40 8.61 21.02 -2.92
N ILE A 41 8.10 19.86 -3.36
CA ILE A 41 8.18 18.60 -2.57
C ILE A 41 9.63 18.28 -2.21
N ASP A 42 10.54 18.37 -3.18
CA ASP A 42 11.95 18.06 -2.95
C ASP A 42 12.63 19.09 -2.04
N GLU A 43 12.18 20.35 -2.03
CA GLU A 43 12.65 21.37 -1.11
C GLU A 43 12.23 21.08 0.33
N PHE A 44 10.94 20.75 0.58
CA PHE A 44 10.47 20.33 1.91
C PHE A 44 11.26 19.13 2.42
N ARG A 45 11.47 18.12 1.57
CA ARG A 45 12.22 16.91 1.94
C ARG A 45 13.68 17.19 2.28
N ARG A 46 14.35 18.10 1.56
CA ARG A 46 15.73 18.50 1.87
C ARG A 46 15.85 19.21 3.22
N LYS A 47 14.78 19.88 3.65
CA LYS A 47 14.70 20.57 4.95
C LYS A 47 14.20 19.67 6.08
N ASP A 48 13.92 18.39 5.78
CA ASP A 48 13.25 17.45 6.70
C ASP A 48 11.90 18.00 7.21
N GLU A 49 11.16 18.69 6.35
CA GLU A 49 9.87 19.28 6.66
C GLU A 49 8.75 18.51 5.94
N ILE A 50 7.57 18.43 6.59
CA ILE A 50 6.39 17.80 6.01
C ILE A 50 5.79 18.70 4.93
N PRO A 51 5.67 18.24 3.66
CA PRO A 51 5.02 19.01 2.61
C PRO A 51 3.52 19.21 2.89
N PRO A 52 2.93 20.36 2.48
CA PRO A 52 1.50 20.60 2.60
C PRO A 52 0.66 19.53 1.90
N LEU A 53 -0.44 19.09 2.52
CA LEU A 53 -1.34 18.11 1.93
C LEU A 53 -1.94 18.58 0.60
N GLU A 54 -2.25 19.88 0.48
CA GLU A 54 -2.76 20.49 -0.75
C GLU A 54 -1.81 20.28 -1.93
N LEU A 55 -0.49 20.48 -1.73
CA LEU A 55 0.53 20.26 -2.76
C LEU A 55 0.55 18.79 -3.21
N LYS A 56 0.46 17.84 -2.25
CA LYS A 56 0.43 16.41 -2.55
C LYS A 56 -0.82 16.01 -3.35
N VAL A 57 -1.99 16.55 -3.00
CA VAL A 57 -3.25 16.32 -3.72
C VAL A 57 -3.17 16.81 -5.15
N LEU A 58 -2.66 18.04 -5.37
CA LEU A 58 -2.51 18.60 -6.72
C LEU A 58 -1.59 17.73 -7.59
N LEU A 59 -0.48 17.28 -7.06
CA LEU A 59 0.44 16.39 -7.77
C LEU A 59 -0.19 15.03 -8.07
N ALA A 60 -0.88 14.41 -7.11
CA ALA A 60 -1.55 13.13 -7.31
C ALA A 60 -2.60 13.22 -8.44
N LYS A 61 -3.38 14.32 -8.50
CA LYS A 61 -4.32 14.59 -9.60
C LYS A 61 -3.62 14.75 -10.95
N LYS A 62 -2.51 15.52 -10.99
CA LYS A 62 -1.73 15.65 -12.23
C LYS A 62 -1.18 14.31 -12.71
N MET A 63 -0.66 13.47 -11.80
CA MET A 63 -0.23 12.11 -12.11
C MET A 63 -1.35 11.21 -12.65
N ALA A 64 -2.60 11.44 -12.25
CA ALA A 64 -3.76 10.68 -12.74
C ALA A 64 -4.16 11.05 -14.18
N LYS A 65 -3.87 12.27 -14.66
CA LYS A 65 -4.12 12.72 -16.04
C LYS A 65 -3.23 12.04 -17.07
N ARG A 66 -2.06 11.60 -16.66
CA ARG A 66 -1.14 10.77 -17.42
C ARG A 66 -0.62 9.68 -16.50
N CYS A 67 -1.48 8.70 -16.21
CA CYS A 67 -1.32 7.78 -15.10
C CYS A 67 0.08 7.17 -14.97
N GLU A 68 0.79 7.62 -13.95
CA GLU A 68 2.11 7.14 -13.52
C GLU A 68 2.13 6.82 -12.00
N LEU A 69 0.96 6.45 -11.44
CA LEU A 69 0.83 6.15 -10.00
C LEU A 69 1.58 4.88 -9.57
N CYS A 70 1.78 3.95 -10.48
CA CYS A 70 2.55 2.73 -10.25
C CYS A 70 3.51 2.48 -11.42
N GLU A 71 4.43 1.54 -11.26
CA GLU A 71 5.45 1.22 -12.28
C GLU A 71 4.88 0.62 -13.58
N ARG A 72 3.56 0.35 -13.64
CA ARG A 72 2.89 0.05 -14.92
C ARG A 72 2.97 1.21 -15.90
N GLY A 73 2.99 2.45 -15.42
CA GLY A 73 3.16 3.64 -16.24
C GLY A 73 2.18 3.70 -17.42
N CYS A 74 0.89 3.37 -17.18
CA CYS A 74 -0.09 3.19 -18.27
C CYS A 74 -0.30 4.43 -19.13
N GLY A 75 -0.02 5.63 -18.62
CA GLY A 75 -0.17 6.89 -19.34
C GLY A 75 -1.62 7.31 -19.68
N VAL A 76 -2.62 6.57 -19.21
CA VAL A 76 -4.05 6.85 -19.45
C VAL A 76 -4.51 8.08 -18.67
N ASP A 77 -5.49 8.80 -19.21
CA ASP A 77 -6.14 9.95 -18.55
C ASP A 77 -7.37 9.47 -17.76
N ARG A 78 -7.19 9.29 -16.45
CA ARG A 78 -8.26 8.82 -15.57
C ARG A 78 -9.37 9.85 -15.35
N GLU A 79 -9.08 11.15 -15.48
CA GLU A 79 -10.10 12.19 -15.40
C GLU A 79 -11.07 12.13 -16.59
N LYS A 80 -10.62 11.60 -17.74
CA LYS A 80 -11.48 11.32 -18.90
C LYS A 80 -12.15 9.94 -18.86
N GLY A 81 -12.01 9.20 -17.75
CA GLY A 81 -12.60 7.88 -17.60
C GLY A 81 -11.82 6.75 -18.27
N GLU A 82 -10.57 7.00 -18.71
CA GLU A 82 -9.73 5.96 -19.28
C GLU A 82 -9.24 4.99 -18.19
N LYS A 83 -9.17 3.72 -18.52
CA LYS A 83 -8.75 2.65 -17.63
C LYS A 83 -7.37 2.16 -17.99
N GLY A 84 -6.49 2.08 -16.98
CA GLY A 84 -5.20 1.43 -17.11
C GLY A 84 -5.27 -0.08 -16.81
N TYR A 85 -4.10 -0.70 -16.66
CA TYR A 85 -3.97 -2.12 -16.33
C TYR A 85 -4.77 -2.56 -15.09
N CYS A 86 -4.92 -1.68 -14.09
CA CYS A 86 -5.67 -1.94 -12.86
C CYS A 86 -7.20 -1.93 -13.01
N ASP A 87 -7.73 -1.64 -14.21
CA ASP A 87 -9.16 -1.48 -14.52
C ASP A 87 -9.88 -0.38 -13.69
N VAL A 88 -9.13 0.60 -13.18
CA VAL A 88 -9.67 1.74 -12.40
C VAL A 88 -9.62 3.01 -13.25
N SER A 89 -10.76 3.64 -13.47
CA SER A 89 -10.90 5.03 -13.94
C SER A 89 -11.44 5.91 -12.82
N GLU A 90 -12.41 5.41 -12.08
CA GLU A 90 -13.04 6.00 -10.92
C GLU A 90 -12.82 5.13 -9.69
N SER A 91 -12.61 5.74 -8.53
CA SER A 91 -12.43 5.00 -7.27
C SER A 91 -13.73 4.34 -6.84
N LYS A 92 -13.68 3.02 -6.65
CA LYS A 92 -14.79 2.22 -6.17
C LYS A 92 -14.43 1.55 -4.87
N ILE A 93 -15.34 1.57 -3.91
CA ILE A 93 -15.20 0.90 -2.63
C ILE A 93 -16.05 -0.36 -2.66
N SER A 94 -15.42 -1.51 -2.43
CA SER A 94 -16.08 -2.80 -2.31
C SER A 94 -16.78 -2.92 -0.95
N SER A 95 -16.03 -2.61 0.12
CA SER A 95 -16.53 -2.63 1.49
C SER A 95 -15.71 -1.72 2.39
N GLU A 96 -16.31 -1.30 3.51
CA GLU A 96 -15.62 -0.60 4.59
C GLU A 96 -16.23 -1.04 5.93
N PHE A 97 -15.40 -1.41 6.90
CA PHE A 97 -15.86 -1.89 8.20
C PHE A 97 -14.74 -1.92 9.23
N LEU A 98 -15.10 -2.14 10.50
CA LEU A 98 -14.14 -2.42 11.57
C LEU A 98 -13.61 -3.84 11.43
N HIS A 99 -12.39 -3.98 10.95
CA HIS A 99 -11.72 -5.25 10.72
C HIS A 99 -10.95 -5.69 11.96
N MET A 100 -11.13 -6.97 12.34
CA MET A 100 -10.47 -7.60 13.49
C MET A 100 -9.43 -8.64 13.09
N GLY A 101 -9.24 -8.85 11.79
CA GLY A 101 -8.35 -9.88 11.22
C GLY A 101 -6.97 -9.37 10.79
N GLU A 102 -6.63 -8.12 11.09
CA GLU A 102 -5.29 -7.55 10.85
C GLU A 102 -4.31 -7.98 11.95
N GLU A 103 -3.09 -7.50 11.90
CA GLU A 103 -2.11 -7.67 12.99
C GLU A 103 -2.69 -7.19 14.31
N ARG A 104 -2.39 -7.92 15.38
CA ARG A 104 -2.97 -7.71 16.71
C ARG A 104 -2.88 -6.26 17.19
N GLU A 105 -1.79 -5.56 16.87
CA GLU A 105 -1.54 -4.18 17.27
C GLU A 105 -2.46 -3.19 16.55
N LEU A 106 -2.90 -3.53 15.35
CA LEU A 106 -3.67 -2.64 14.48
C LEU A 106 -5.18 -2.71 14.72
N VAL A 107 -5.68 -3.78 15.36
CA VAL A 107 -7.13 -3.99 15.55
C VAL A 107 -7.68 -3.23 16.77
N PRO A 108 -8.94 -2.75 16.73
CA PRO A 108 -9.86 -2.71 15.59
C PRO A 108 -9.41 -1.68 14.53
N SER A 109 -9.33 -2.10 13.28
CA SER A 109 -8.89 -1.28 12.15
C SER A 109 -10.10 -0.87 11.30
N HIS A 110 -10.27 0.43 11.01
CA HIS A 110 -11.27 0.84 10.02
C HIS A 110 -10.68 0.62 8.64
N THR A 111 -11.02 -0.49 8.02
CA THR A 111 -10.45 -0.98 6.78
C THR A 111 -11.34 -0.68 5.59
N ILE A 112 -10.77 -0.04 4.56
CA ILE A 112 -11.47 0.39 3.35
C ILE A 112 -10.92 -0.42 2.18
N PHE A 113 -11.76 -1.26 1.59
CA PHE A 113 -11.41 -2.15 0.49
C PHE A 113 -11.76 -1.51 -0.85
N PHE A 114 -10.73 -1.07 -1.59
CA PHE A 114 -10.88 -0.55 -2.94
C PHE A 114 -10.97 -1.67 -3.98
N ALA A 115 -11.71 -1.43 -5.05
CA ALA A 115 -11.75 -2.29 -6.21
C ALA A 115 -10.62 -1.98 -7.20
N GLY A 116 -10.19 -3.00 -7.98
CA GLY A 116 -9.08 -2.91 -8.92
C GLY A 116 -7.71 -3.15 -8.29
N CYS A 117 -6.75 -3.61 -9.09
CA CYS A 117 -5.38 -3.92 -8.64
C CYS A 117 -4.39 -3.80 -9.80
N ASN A 118 -3.18 -3.31 -9.51
CA ASN A 118 -2.09 -3.26 -10.48
C ASN A 118 -1.33 -4.60 -10.66
N PHE A 119 -1.78 -5.68 -9.99
CA PHE A 119 -1.31 -7.06 -10.16
C PHE A 119 -2.40 -7.97 -10.74
N ARG A 120 -1.98 -9.08 -11.39
CA ARG A 120 -2.85 -10.17 -11.87
C ARG A 120 -2.47 -11.48 -11.19
N CYS A 121 -2.45 -11.48 -9.84
CA CYS A 121 -2.09 -12.68 -9.08
C CYS A 121 -3.04 -13.84 -9.38
N VAL A 122 -2.52 -14.94 -9.94
CA VAL A 122 -3.29 -16.14 -10.28
C VAL A 122 -3.88 -16.86 -9.06
N PHE A 123 -3.39 -16.54 -7.86
CA PHE A 123 -3.88 -17.07 -6.58
C PHE A 123 -4.57 -15.99 -5.72
N CYS A 124 -5.10 -14.95 -6.33
CA CYS A 124 -5.67 -13.83 -5.57
C CYS A 124 -6.86 -14.26 -4.71
N GLN A 125 -6.73 -14.12 -3.39
CA GLN A 125 -7.80 -14.47 -2.45
C GLN A 125 -8.93 -13.43 -2.40
N ASN A 126 -8.66 -12.23 -2.95
CA ASN A 126 -9.60 -11.12 -3.07
C ASN A 126 -9.93 -10.84 -4.56
N TYR A 127 -9.97 -11.88 -5.41
CA TYR A 127 -10.12 -11.72 -6.87
C TYR A 127 -11.39 -10.98 -7.28
N GLU A 128 -12.46 -11.11 -6.54
CA GLU A 128 -13.74 -10.44 -6.82
C GLU A 128 -13.57 -8.91 -6.85
N ILE A 129 -12.87 -8.35 -5.88
CA ILE A 129 -12.61 -6.90 -5.82
C ILE A 129 -11.40 -6.48 -6.64
N SER A 130 -10.35 -7.30 -6.69
CA SER A 130 -9.08 -6.95 -7.34
C SER A 130 -9.07 -7.21 -8.85
N GLN A 131 -9.71 -8.30 -9.31
CA GLN A 131 -9.67 -8.74 -10.70
C GLN A 131 -11.01 -8.50 -11.41
N LEU A 132 -12.14 -8.68 -10.71
CA LEU A 132 -13.47 -8.42 -11.25
C LEU A 132 -13.98 -7.01 -10.96
N ASN A 133 -13.17 -6.18 -10.29
CA ASN A 133 -13.42 -4.76 -10.02
C ASN A 133 -14.79 -4.51 -9.37
N GLN A 134 -15.22 -5.41 -8.46
CA GLN A 134 -16.51 -5.30 -7.77
C GLN A 134 -16.45 -4.23 -6.68
N GLY A 135 -17.22 -3.19 -6.84
CA GLY A 135 -17.34 -2.07 -5.91
C GLY A 135 -18.28 -1.00 -6.44
N ARG A 136 -18.57 -0.02 -5.61
CA ARG A 136 -19.43 1.14 -5.96
C ARG A 136 -18.67 2.43 -5.71
N PRO A 137 -18.89 3.49 -6.52
CA PRO A 137 -18.40 4.82 -6.22
C PRO A 137 -18.97 5.32 -4.88
N LEU A 138 -18.13 6.03 -4.15
CA LEU A 138 -18.53 6.75 -2.94
C LEU A 138 -17.91 8.14 -3.01
N SER A 139 -18.64 9.20 -2.64
CA SER A 139 -18.05 10.53 -2.64
C SER A 139 -17.00 10.69 -1.55
N VAL A 140 -16.07 11.60 -1.76
CA VAL A 140 -15.00 11.92 -0.80
C VAL A 140 -15.59 12.32 0.55
N GLU A 141 -16.65 13.12 0.55
CA GLU A 141 -17.35 13.61 1.73
C GLU A 141 -17.98 12.45 2.52
N MET A 142 -18.72 11.58 1.82
CA MET A 142 -19.37 10.42 2.46
C MET A 142 -18.36 9.46 3.10
N LEU A 143 -17.22 9.22 2.45
CA LEU A 143 -16.19 8.35 3.04
C LEU A 143 -15.54 9.04 4.24
N ALA A 144 -15.23 10.34 4.15
CA ALA A 144 -14.69 11.09 5.28
C ALA A 144 -15.61 11.05 6.51
N GLU A 145 -16.93 11.26 6.32
CA GLU A 145 -17.93 11.17 7.40
C GLU A 145 -17.98 9.79 8.04
N LYS A 146 -17.92 8.71 7.24
CA LYS A 146 -17.85 7.34 7.74
C LYS A 146 -16.61 7.09 8.58
N ILE A 147 -15.45 7.59 8.16
CA ILE A 147 -14.21 7.48 8.90
C ILE A 147 -14.29 8.29 10.21
N GLU A 148 -14.82 9.50 10.18
CA GLU A 148 -14.99 10.36 11.37
C GLU A 148 -15.85 9.67 12.45
N SER A 149 -16.91 9.01 12.05
CA SER A 149 -17.83 8.31 12.94
C SER A 149 -17.35 6.92 13.40
N SER A 150 -16.30 6.38 12.76
CA SER A 150 -15.78 5.05 13.05
C SER A 150 -15.13 4.96 14.44
N ARG A 151 -15.13 3.76 15.04
CA ARG A 151 -14.41 3.43 16.28
C ARG A 151 -13.07 2.76 16.04
N GLY A 152 -12.58 2.73 14.80
CA GLY A 152 -11.25 2.19 14.47
C GLY A 152 -10.14 2.99 15.13
N LYS A 153 -9.09 2.30 15.57
CA LYS A 153 -7.86 2.92 16.09
C LYS A 153 -7.02 3.58 15.01
N ASN A 154 -7.26 3.20 13.75
CA ASN A 154 -6.56 3.66 12.57
C ASN A 154 -7.50 3.60 11.35
N VAL A 155 -7.03 4.12 10.24
CA VAL A 155 -7.63 3.92 8.91
C VAL A 155 -6.68 3.09 8.07
N ASN A 156 -7.16 1.99 7.49
CA ASN A 156 -6.39 1.05 6.69
C ASN A 156 -6.87 1.09 5.23
N TRP A 157 -6.07 1.69 4.37
CA TRP A 157 -6.30 1.83 2.94
C TRP A 157 -5.80 0.59 2.22
N VAL A 158 -6.72 -0.27 1.73
CA VAL A 158 -6.43 -1.58 1.16
C VAL A 158 -7.35 -1.89 -0.03
N GLY A 159 -7.53 -3.12 -0.39
CA GLY A 159 -8.50 -3.56 -1.37
C GLY A 159 -7.93 -4.63 -2.29
N GLY A 160 -8.13 -4.47 -3.61
CA GLY A 160 -7.26 -5.06 -4.59
C GLY A 160 -5.86 -4.49 -4.40
N ASP A 161 -5.74 -3.17 -4.59
CA ASP A 161 -4.59 -2.37 -4.13
C ASP A 161 -5.00 -0.89 -4.03
N PRO A 162 -4.56 -0.12 -3.02
CA PRO A 162 -4.94 1.28 -2.87
C PRO A 162 -4.24 2.21 -3.86
N THR A 163 -3.13 1.81 -4.47
CA THR A 163 -2.31 2.65 -5.36
C THR A 163 -3.08 3.30 -6.50
N PRO A 164 -3.98 2.60 -7.21
CA PRO A 164 -4.80 3.24 -8.25
C PRO A 164 -5.72 4.33 -7.72
N ASN A 165 -6.01 4.34 -6.42
CA ASN A 165 -6.94 5.23 -5.76
C ASN A 165 -6.24 6.36 -4.97
N LEU A 166 -4.92 6.51 -5.11
CA LEU A 166 -4.10 7.48 -4.38
C LEU A 166 -4.67 8.91 -4.42
N PRO A 167 -5.07 9.49 -5.59
CA PRO A 167 -5.64 10.84 -5.62
C PRO A 167 -6.91 10.97 -4.77
N TYR A 168 -7.82 10.02 -4.88
CA TYR A 168 -9.06 9.98 -4.10
C TYR A 168 -8.79 9.86 -2.59
N ILE A 169 -7.87 8.99 -2.19
CA ILE A 169 -7.48 8.83 -0.79
C ILE A 169 -6.95 10.15 -0.22
N MET A 170 -6.11 10.87 -0.97
CA MET A 170 -5.58 12.16 -0.55
C MET A 170 -6.67 13.24 -0.42
N GLU A 171 -7.68 13.24 -1.29
CA GLU A 171 -8.85 14.13 -1.16
C GLU A 171 -9.68 13.80 0.09
N VAL A 172 -9.85 12.52 0.41
CA VAL A 172 -10.52 12.10 1.66
C VAL A 172 -9.74 12.62 2.87
N LEU A 173 -8.42 12.49 2.88
CA LEU A 173 -7.55 13.00 3.95
C LEU A 173 -7.68 14.54 4.11
N GLN A 174 -7.90 15.29 3.03
CA GLN A 174 -8.18 16.74 3.12
C GLN A 174 -9.47 17.04 3.85
N LYS A 175 -10.48 16.18 3.74
CA LYS A 175 -11.79 16.37 4.40
C LYS A 175 -11.80 15.89 5.85
N MET A 176 -11.00 14.88 6.17
CA MET A 176 -10.91 14.30 7.51
C MET A 176 -10.20 15.20 8.51
N ASN A 177 -10.59 15.09 9.80
CA ASN A 177 -9.92 15.73 10.93
C ASN A 177 -9.60 14.77 12.09
N LYS A 178 -10.08 13.54 12.03
CA LYS A 178 -9.90 12.52 13.07
C LYS A 178 -8.43 12.14 13.23
N PRO A 179 -7.80 12.42 14.39
CA PRO A 179 -6.36 12.25 14.58
C PRO A 179 -5.98 10.78 14.82
N VAL A 180 -6.22 9.92 13.83
CA VAL A 180 -5.86 8.49 13.89
C VAL A 180 -4.80 8.14 12.86
N PRO A 181 -3.92 7.15 13.15
CA PRO A 181 -2.89 6.70 12.23
C PRO A 181 -3.47 6.29 10.88
N GLN A 182 -2.74 6.57 9.81
CA GLN A 182 -3.05 6.17 8.44
C GLN A 182 -2.17 5.00 8.04
N ILE A 183 -2.77 3.89 7.59
CA ILE A 183 -2.09 2.67 7.17
C ILE A 183 -2.20 2.51 5.65
N TRP A 184 -1.06 2.36 4.98
CA TRP A 184 -0.98 2.00 3.57
C TRP A 184 -0.76 0.50 3.42
N ASN A 185 -1.82 -0.24 3.07
CA ASN A 185 -1.81 -1.70 2.95
C ASN A 185 -1.78 -2.08 1.47
N SER A 186 -0.60 -2.36 0.94
CA SER A 186 -0.34 -2.44 -0.50
C SER A 186 0.67 -3.52 -0.87
N ASN A 187 0.61 -3.95 -2.14
CA ASN A 187 1.65 -4.76 -2.77
C ASN A 187 2.95 -3.99 -3.08
N MET A 188 3.00 -2.71 -2.77
CA MET A 188 4.16 -1.81 -2.89
C MET A 188 4.70 -1.58 -4.32
N TYR A 189 3.97 -1.93 -5.36
CA TYR A 189 4.38 -1.68 -6.74
C TYR A 189 4.00 -0.26 -7.21
N LEU A 190 4.33 0.71 -6.37
CA LEU A 190 4.16 2.14 -6.63
C LEU A 190 5.34 2.70 -7.43
N SER A 191 5.09 3.79 -8.18
CA SER A 191 6.17 4.61 -8.72
C SER A 191 6.92 5.34 -7.60
N GLU A 192 8.16 5.74 -7.87
CA GLU A 192 8.94 6.54 -6.92
C GLU A 192 8.24 7.87 -6.59
N LYS A 193 7.58 8.50 -7.57
CA LYS A 193 6.77 9.70 -7.36
C LYS A 193 5.65 9.46 -6.36
N SER A 194 4.91 8.35 -6.49
CA SER A 194 3.87 7.99 -5.55
C SER A 194 4.41 7.73 -4.14
N MET A 195 5.57 7.09 -4.02
CA MET A 195 6.24 6.92 -2.73
C MET A 195 6.65 8.26 -2.11
N LYS A 196 7.12 9.23 -2.91
CA LYS A 196 7.40 10.60 -2.43
C LYS A 196 6.14 11.28 -1.89
N LEU A 197 4.98 11.09 -2.51
CA LEU A 197 3.71 11.65 -2.03
C LEU A 197 3.22 10.96 -0.75
N LEU A 198 3.41 9.66 -0.60
CA LEU A 198 3.02 8.90 0.60
C LEU A 198 3.94 9.16 1.80
N SER A 199 5.22 9.45 1.55
CA SER A 199 6.20 9.81 2.59
C SER A 199 5.68 10.96 3.44
N GLN A 200 5.74 10.84 4.77
CA GLN A 200 5.19 11.82 5.70
C GLN A 200 3.71 12.18 5.42
N LEU A 201 2.93 11.17 5.02
CA LEU A 201 1.47 11.21 4.89
C LEU A 201 0.85 9.97 5.53
N MET A 202 1.46 8.81 5.32
CA MET A 202 1.11 7.55 5.97
C MET A 202 1.98 7.33 7.20
N ASP A 203 1.39 6.80 8.27
CA ASP A 203 2.08 6.55 9.53
C ASP A 203 2.62 5.11 9.60
N VAL A 204 1.93 4.17 8.94
CA VAL A 204 2.29 2.75 8.86
C VAL A 204 2.21 2.27 7.42
N TYR A 205 3.23 1.54 6.99
CA TYR A 205 3.23 0.76 5.76
C TYR A 205 3.02 -0.71 6.11
N LEU A 206 1.86 -1.25 5.73
CA LEU A 206 1.51 -2.66 5.86
C LEU A 206 1.63 -3.29 4.49
N THR A 207 2.75 -3.93 4.23
CA THR A 207 3.18 -4.23 2.87
C THR A 207 3.18 -5.72 2.57
N ASP A 208 2.90 -6.09 1.31
CA ASP A 208 3.08 -7.44 0.83
C ASP A 208 4.43 -7.57 0.09
N PHE A 209 5.36 -8.35 0.61
CA PHE A 209 6.54 -8.80 -0.12
C PHE A 209 6.32 -10.24 -0.60
N LYS A 210 5.86 -10.39 -1.86
CA LYS A 210 5.30 -11.66 -2.35
C LYS A 210 6.36 -12.63 -2.91
N TYR A 211 7.39 -12.12 -3.61
CA TYR A 211 8.35 -12.92 -4.38
C TYR A 211 9.79 -12.56 -4.07
N GLY A 212 10.67 -13.55 -4.14
CA GLY A 212 12.11 -13.34 -4.01
C GLY A 212 12.84 -13.09 -5.35
N ASN A 213 12.13 -13.23 -6.48
CA ASN A 213 12.68 -13.06 -7.82
C ASN A 213 11.62 -12.60 -8.83
N ASP A 214 12.09 -12.07 -9.97
CA ASP A 214 11.23 -11.49 -11.00
C ASP A 214 10.51 -12.54 -11.84
N ASP A 215 11.08 -13.74 -12.03
CA ASP A 215 10.44 -14.80 -12.81
C ASP A 215 9.16 -15.30 -12.14
N CYS A 216 9.17 -15.51 -10.82
CA CYS A 216 7.97 -15.84 -10.07
C CYS A 216 6.94 -14.70 -10.10
N ALA A 217 7.39 -13.46 -10.00
CA ALA A 217 6.50 -12.29 -10.07
C ALA A 217 5.83 -12.16 -11.44
N ARG A 218 6.60 -12.35 -12.50
CA ARG A 218 6.09 -12.33 -13.89
C ARG A 218 5.10 -13.47 -14.13
N GLN A 219 5.47 -14.69 -13.74
CA GLN A 219 4.65 -15.88 -13.97
C GLN A 219 3.35 -15.87 -13.16
N LEU A 220 3.39 -15.45 -11.90
CA LEU A 220 2.26 -15.60 -10.97
C LEU A 220 1.45 -14.32 -10.76
N SER A 221 1.93 -13.16 -11.22
CA SER A 221 1.24 -11.87 -11.03
C SER A 221 1.39 -10.89 -12.20
N GLU A 222 2.02 -11.31 -13.31
CA GLU A 222 2.29 -10.48 -14.50
C GLU A 222 3.03 -9.17 -14.15
N VAL A 223 4.06 -9.23 -13.31
CA VAL A 223 4.80 -8.06 -12.83
C VAL A 223 6.24 -8.09 -13.30
N GLU A 224 6.68 -7.01 -13.94
CA GLU A 224 8.06 -6.80 -14.37
C GLU A 224 8.86 -6.01 -13.32
N ASP A 225 10.17 -6.16 -13.34
CA ASP A 225 11.13 -5.44 -12.45
C ASP A 225 10.74 -5.46 -10.97
N TYR A 226 10.05 -6.54 -10.55
CA TYR A 226 9.43 -6.66 -9.24
C TYR A 226 10.41 -6.44 -8.10
N THR A 227 11.54 -7.15 -8.12
CA THR A 227 12.50 -7.10 -7.02
C THR A 227 13.13 -5.72 -6.87
N PHE A 228 13.43 -5.05 -7.98
CA PHE A 228 13.97 -3.69 -7.96
C PHE A 228 12.95 -2.71 -7.35
N VAL A 229 11.72 -2.72 -7.83
CA VAL A 229 10.67 -1.79 -7.39
C VAL A 229 10.31 -2.01 -5.91
N ILE A 230 10.08 -3.27 -5.53
CA ILE A 230 9.63 -3.60 -4.16
C ILE A 230 10.73 -3.30 -3.14
N ARG A 231 11.97 -3.65 -3.42
CA ARG A 231 13.12 -3.35 -2.55
C ARG A 231 13.30 -1.86 -2.35
N ARG A 232 13.30 -1.08 -3.44
CA ARG A 232 13.35 0.40 -3.38
C ARG A 232 12.24 0.96 -2.48
N ASN A 233 11.01 0.50 -2.69
CA ASN A 233 9.86 1.05 -1.99
C ASN A 233 9.82 0.65 -0.50
N HIS A 234 10.32 -0.53 -0.13
CA HIS A 234 10.46 -0.91 1.28
C HIS A 234 11.52 -0.06 1.99
N LEU A 235 12.67 0.23 1.34
CA LEU A 235 13.68 1.13 1.88
C LEU A 235 13.16 2.57 2.10
N ILE A 236 12.28 3.04 1.21
CA ILE A 236 11.63 4.34 1.38
C ILE A 236 10.60 4.28 2.52
N ALA A 237 9.80 3.22 2.58
CA ALA A 237 8.76 3.04 3.59
C ALA A 237 9.34 3.02 5.00
N GLU A 238 10.41 2.25 5.23
CA GLU A 238 11.08 2.18 6.54
C GLU A 238 11.59 3.53 7.04
N LYS A 239 12.09 4.38 6.12
CA LYS A 239 12.58 5.72 6.47
C LYS A 239 11.47 6.73 6.77
N THR A 240 10.23 6.45 6.38
CA THR A 240 9.16 7.45 6.37
C THR A 240 7.92 7.06 7.19
N GLY A 241 7.92 5.90 7.82
CA GLY A 241 6.84 5.41 8.69
C GLY A 241 7.19 4.07 9.33
N ASP A 242 6.33 3.58 10.21
CA ASP A 242 6.46 2.23 10.75
C ASP A 242 6.22 1.19 9.64
N LEU A 243 6.96 0.08 9.63
CA LEU A 243 6.92 -0.91 8.58
C LEU A 243 6.53 -2.30 9.10
N ILE A 244 5.47 -2.87 8.53
CA ILE A 244 5.06 -4.26 8.71
C ILE A 244 5.09 -4.94 7.35
N ILE A 245 5.88 -5.99 7.21
CA ILE A 245 6.01 -6.76 5.97
C ILE A 245 5.26 -8.08 6.11
N ARG A 246 4.35 -8.35 5.17
CA ARG A 246 3.64 -9.61 5.04
C ARG A 246 4.23 -10.43 3.90
N HIS A 247 4.52 -11.69 4.19
CA HIS A 247 4.89 -12.66 3.17
C HIS A 247 3.98 -13.88 3.23
N LEU A 248 3.12 -14.04 2.22
CA LEU A 248 2.31 -15.25 2.06
C LEU A 248 3.16 -16.34 1.38
N VAL A 249 3.50 -17.38 2.11
CA VAL A 249 4.30 -18.48 1.57
C VAL A 249 3.48 -19.31 0.58
N LEU A 250 4.00 -19.45 -0.63
CA LEU A 250 3.40 -20.27 -1.68
C LEU A 250 4.02 -21.68 -1.69
N PRO A 251 3.20 -22.72 -1.92
CA PRO A 251 3.73 -24.09 -2.07
C PRO A 251 4.77 -24.18 -3.18
N GLY A 252 5.88 -24.85 -2.90
CA GLY A 252 6.98 -25.03 -3.87
C GLY A 252 7.82 -23.79 -4.15
N HIS A 253 7.64 -22.69 -3.36
CA HIS A 253 8.35 -21.42 -3.57
C HIS A 253 9.18 -20.97 -2.34
N ILE A 254 9.44 -21.87 -1.37
CA ILE A 254 10.26 -21.51 -0.21
C ILE A 254 11.68 -21.15 -0.63
N GLU A 255 12.32 -21.99 -1.46
CA GLU A 255 13.70 -21.78 -1.87
C GLU A 255 13.88 -20.57 -2.80
N CYS A 256 12.98 -20.39 -3.76
CA CYS A 256 13.11 -19.34 -4.78
C CYS A 256 12.49 -18.00 -4.37
N CYS A 257 11.60 -17.97 -3.38
CA CYS A 257 10.93 -16.73 -2.96
C CYS A 257 11.11 -16.46 -1.47
N THR A 258 10.65 -17.35 -0.57
CA THR A 258 10.63 -17.08 0.87
C THR A 258 12.03 -16.81 1.44
N LYS A 259 13.00 -17.70 1.18
CA LYS A 259 14.36 -17.53 1.70
C LYS A 259 15.05 -16.28 1.14
N PRO A 260 15.11 -16.05 -0.18
CA PRO A 260 15.77 -14.87 -0.73
C PRO A 260 15.18 -13.53 -0.26
N LEU A 261 13.84 -13.45 -0.09
CA LEU A 261 13.25 -12.22 0.40
C LEU A 261 13.54 -11.97 1.89
N LEU A 262 13.53 -13.04 2.73
CA LEU A 262 13.87 -12.92 4.16
C LEU A 262 15.32 -12.53 4.35
N GLU A 263 16.24 -13.13 3.58
CA GLU A 263 17.66 -12.76 3.57
C GLU A 263 17.86 -11.29 3.15
N TRP A 264 17.10 -10.84 2.14
CA TRP A 264 17.16 -9.45 1.73
C TRP A 264 16.64 -8.51 2.82
N ILE A 265 15.51 -8.82 3.47
CA ILE A 265 14.94 -8.05 4.57
C ILE A 265 15.97 -7.92 5.70
N ASP A 266 16.51 -9.02 6.18
CA ASP A 266 17.48 -9.10 7.27
C ASP A 266 18.76 -8.28 6.97
N SER A 267 19.18 -8.26 5.71
CA SER A 267 20.42 -7.59 5.29
C SER A 267 20.26 -6.10 4.99
N ASN A 268 19.04 -5.60 4.77
CA ASN A 268 18.85 -4.26 4.22
C ASN A 268 17.88 -3.37 5.01
N LEU A 269 17.08 -3.93 5.90
CA LEU A 269 16.15 -3.18 6.75
C LEU A 269 16.58 -3.28 8.22
N GLU A 270 16.32 -2.22 8.99
CA GLU A 270 16.81 -2.12 10.37
C GLU A 270 15.87 -2.77 11.39
N ASP A 271 14.57 -2.46 11.35
CA ASP A 271 13.61 -2.94 12.37
C ASP A 271 12.20 -3.19 11.80
N PRO A 272 12.03 -3.91 10.69
CA PRO A 272 10.72 -4.22 10.16
C PRO A 272 10.05 -5.33 11.00
N LYS A 273 8.74 -5.20 11.22
CA LYS A 273 7.96 -6.34 11.69
C LYS A 273 7.64 -7.27 10.52
N VAL A 274 8.11 -8.52 10.56
CA VAL A 274 7.86 -9.49 9.49
C VAL A 274 6.80 -10.50 9.90
N ASN A 275 5.73 -10.62 9.10
CA ASN A 275 4.68 -11.61 9.26
C ASN A 275 4.75 -12.66 8.14
N ILE A 276 5.31 -13.83 8.43
CA ILE A 276 5.39 -14.97 7.50
C ILE A 276 4.08 -15.75 7.60
N MET A 277 3.22 -15.63 6.59
CA MET A 277 1.87 -16.18 6.57
C MET A 277 1.79 -17.55 5.91
N THR A 278 1.09 -18.50 6.53
CA THR A 278 0.96 -19.89 6.05
C THR A 278 -0.46 -20.27 5.63
N GLN A 279 -1.39 -19.31 5.63
CA GLN A 279 -2.80 -19.52 5.31
C GLN A 279 -3.10 -19.51 3.79
N TYR A 280 -2.12 -19.87 2.97
CA TYR A 280 -2.33 -20.02 1.54
C TYR A 280 -3.40 -21.08 1.24
N ARG A 281 -4.25 -20.76 0.29
CA ARG A 281 -5.21 -21.69 -0.33
C ARG A 281 -5.24 -21.48 -1.85
N PRO A 282 -5.33 -22.54 -2.65
CA PRO A 282 -5.47 -22.41 -4.10
C PRO A 282 -6.89 -21.90 -4.43
N VAL A 283 -6.95 -20.73 -5.04
CA VAL A 283 -8.20 -20.08 -5.50
C VAL A 283 -7.93 -19.38 -6.82
N TRP A 284 -8.97 -18.87 -7.46
CA TRP A 284 -8.92 -18.15 -8.72
C TRP A 284 -8.30 -19.01 -9.81
N HIS A 285 -7.22 -18.62 -10.46
CA HIS A 285 -6.49 -19.35 -11.48
C HIS A 285 -5.36 -20.25 -10.97
N ALA A 286 -5.22 -20.42 -9.66
CA ALA A 286 -4.17 -21.27 -9.06
C ALA A 286 -4.21 -22.71 -9.59
N GLY A 287 -5.39 -23.19 -10.04
CA GLY A 287 -5.58 -24.51 -10.64
C GLY A 287 -4.77 -24.76 -11.91
N GLU A 288 -4.38 -23.70 -12.64
CA GLU A 288 -3.58 -23.76 -13.85
C GLU A 288 -2.07 -23.92 -13.56
N TYR A 289 -1.66 -23.80 -12.30
CA TYR A 289 -0.28 -23.80 -11.86
C TYR A 289 -0.01 -24.98 -10.89
N PRO A 290 0.47 -26.13 -11.36
CA PRO A 290 0.57 -27.35 -10.54
C PRO A 290 1.33 -27.20 -9.22
N LYS A 291 2.37 -26.36 -9.17
CA LYS A 291 3.16 -26.13 -7.96
C LYS A 291 2.34 -25.50 -6.84
N ILE A 292 1.44 -24.60 -7.17
CA ILE A 292 0.62 -23.84 -6.22
C ILE A 292 -0.84 -24.32 -6.14
N ASN A 293 -1.26 -25.28 -6.98
CA ASN A 293 -2.59 -25.88 -6.90
C ASN A 293 -2.69 -26.92 -5.76
N ARG A 294 -2.20 -26.57 -4.60
CA ARG A 294 -2.22 -27.40 -3.38
C ARG A 294 -1.99 -26.54 -2.13
N TYR A 295 -2.30 -27.06 -0.98
CA TYR A 295 -1.89 -26.46 0.28
C TYR A 295 -0.41 -26.70 0.57
N LEU A 296 0.15 -25.95 1.53
CA LEU A 296 1.49 -26.20 2.05
C LEU A 296 1.60 -27.61 2.66
N SER A 297 2.66 -28.34 2.31
CA SER A 297 2.95 -29.66 2.88
C SER A 297 3.40 -29.58 4.34
N GLY A 298 3.44 -30.73 5.02
CA GLY A 298 3.97 -30.82 6.38
C GLY A 298 5.45 -30.42 6.48
N GLU A 299 6.25 -30.76 5.46
CA GLU A 299 7.66 -30.38 5.39
C GLU A 299 7.83 -28.88 5.17
N GLU A 300 7.08 -28.29 4.25
CA GLU A 300 7.07 -26.85 4.02
C GLU A 300 6.69 -26.09 5.30
N LYS A 301 5.63 -26.53 6.02
CA LYS A 301 5.23 -25.92 7.29
C LYS A 301 6.30 -26.06 8.39
N LYS A 302 7.07 -27.16 8.40
CA LYS A 302 8.19 -27.36 9.32
C LYS A 302 9.34 -26.40 9.00
N GLU A 303 9.66 -26.25 7.72
CA GLU A 303 10.71 -25.31 7.28
C GLU A 303 10.32 -23.85 7.58
N ILE A 304 9.06 -23.47 7.35
CA ILE A 304 8.57 -22.12 7.68
C ILE A 304 8.70 -21.83 9.19
N ARG A 305 8.45 -22.81 10.06
CA ARG A 305 8.65 -22.62 11.51
C ARG A 305 10.11 -22.31 11.84
N ARG A 306 11.07 -22.99 11.23
CA ARG A 306 12.51 -22.70 11.39
C ARG A 306 12.87 -21.30 10.89
N LEU A 307 12.30 -20.90 9.74
CA LEU A 307 12.52 -19.55 9.21
C LEU A 307 11.94 -18.47 10.12
N ARG A 308 10.75 -18.70 10.71
CA ARG A 308 10.18 -17.77 11.71
C ARG A 308 11.09 -17.62 12.93
N GLU A 309 11.63 -18.72 13.46
CA GLU A 309 12.55 -18.68 14.61
C GLU A 309 13.85 -17.92 14.29
N LYS A 310 14.28 -17.93 13.02
CA LYS A 310 15.50 -17.23 12.58
C LYS A 310 15.29 -15.76 12.33
N TYR A 311 14.11 -15.36 11.83
CA TYR A 311 13.82 -14.00 11.34
C TYR A 311 12.71 -13.28 12.13
N SER A 312 12.41 -13.68 13.37
CA SER A 312 11.42 -13.08 14.28
C SER A 312 12.06 -12.13 15.26
#